data_94b470b16cf823bde297e28a9062e61f
#
_entry.id   94b470b16cf823bde297e28a9062e61f
#
_cell.length_a   1.000
_cell.length_b   1.000
_cell.length_c   1.000
_cell.angle_alpha   90.00
_cell.angle_beta   90.00
_cell.angle_gamma   90.00
#
_symmetry.space_group_name_H-M   'P 1'
#
loop_
_entity.id
_entity.type
_entity.pdbx_description
1 polymer ?
#
loop_
_entity_poly.entity_id
_entity_poly.type
_entity_poly.pdbx_seq_one_letter_code
_entity_poly.pdbx_strand_id
1 'polypeptide(L)'
;MRFRFIEEHAGTFETARLCKVMDVSSRGLHAFRNRPASRRRRSDLVTLAHIKEQSRLSLGSYGRPRMTEELKEIGLDVGHRRVGRLMRQNGISVVRTRKHKVTTNSDQKFNIATNLLDRDFNADKPNQKWAGDISYVWTREGWLYFAVILDLHSRRVIGWAVSNRMKRDLAIRALKMAIAFRQPPKDCIHHTDLGSQYCSHDYQKILRQNVFKVSMSGKGNCYDNAAVETFFKTIKSELIWRHSWETRRKAEMAIFEYINGFYNPRRRHSALGWKARSLLNGRWLKRALGAAQKRDRSSLRRACQKAGNDSRRNRLSHPRARYSAGSGRTHQRRGSGGRWSLCGDRGRFKKVPNDIPKAPRRTALQTKVR
;
A
#
# COMPACT_ATOMS: atom_id res chain seq x y z
N MET A 1 2.65 -10.38 42.45
CA MET A 1 1.28 -9.85 42.53
C MET A 1 1.12 -8.81 43.64
N ARG A 2 1.52 -9.07 44.89
CA ARG A 2 1.30 -8.20 46.06
C ARG A 2 1.74 -6.74 45.83
N PHE A 3 2.96 -6.47 45.40
CA PHE A 3 3.46 -5.09 45.15
C PHE A 3 2.68 -4.32 44.08
N ARG A 4 2.22 -4.97 43.01
CA ARG A 4 1.39 -4.32 41.97
C ARG A 4 0.03 -3.91 42.51
N PHE A 5 -0.61 -4.78 43.32
CA PHE A 5 -1.86 -4.45 43.96
C PHE A 5 -1.74 -3.19 44.85
N ILE A 6 -0.63 -3.10 45.61
CA ILE A 6 -0.37 -1.92 46.45
C ILE A 6 -0.22 -0.66 45.55
N GLU A 7 0.47 -0.74 44.39
CA GLU A 7 0.63 0.40 43.47
C GLU A 7 -0.69 0.85 42.86
N GLU A 8 -1.53 -0.10 42.45
CA GLU A 8 -2.85 0.17 41.85
C GLU A 8 -3.81 0.84 42.83
N HIS A 9 -3.67 0.59 44.13
CA HIS A 9 -4.55 1.10 45.20
C HIS A 9 -3.92 2.18 46.09
N ALA A 10 -2.68 2.59 45.80
CA ALA A 10 -1.95 3.59 46.63
C ALA A 10 -2.59 5.00 46.58
N GLY A 11 -3.45 5.30 45.59
CA GLY A 11 -4.22 6.53 45.55
C GLY A 11 -5.49 6.53 46.40
N THR A 12 -5.96 5.33 46.81
CA THR A 12 -7.21 5.17 47.56
C THR A 12 -6.94 4.87 49.04
N PHE A 13 -5.86 4.17 49.35
CA PHE A 13 -5.53 3.75 50.68
C PHE A 13 -4.09 4.09 51.05
N GLU A 14 -3.83 4.33 52.33
CA GLU A 14 -2.49 4.59 52.83
C GLU A 14 -1.55 3.40 52.54
N THR A 15 -0.39 3.70 51.95
CA THR A 15 0.58 2.68 51.50
C THR A 15 1.09 1.81 52.66
N ALA A 16 1.27 2.38 53.86
CA ALA A 16 1.71 1.64 55.05
C ALA A 16 0.67 0.57 55.46
N ARG A 17 -0.62 0.94 55.40
CA ARG A 17 -1.73 0.02 55.68
C ARG A 17 -1.83 -1.10 54.66
N LEU A 18 -1.69 -0.75 53.38
CA LEU A 18 -1.68 -1.75 52.29
C LEU A 18 -0.50 -2.73 52.42
N CYS A 19 0.70 -2.24 52.79
CA CYS A 19 1.86 -3.11 53.05
C CYS A 19 1.60 -4.09 54.19
N LYS A 20 0.97 -3.64 55.29
CA LYS A 20 0.62 -4.50 56.44
C LYS A 20 -0.41 -5.57 56.05
N VAL A 21 -1.48 -5.18 55.35
CA VAL A 21 -2.53 -6.11 54.90
C VAL A 21 -2.00 -7.16 53.91
N MET A 22 -1.12 -6.72 53.02
CA MET A 22 -0.55 -7.58 51.98
C MET A 22 0.68 -8.39 52.48
N ASP A 23 1.05 -8.24 53.73
CA ASP A 23 2.22 -8.89 54.34
C ASP A 23 3.50 -8.69 53.50
N VAL A 24 3.85 -7.42 53.27
CA VAL A 24 5.08 -7.03 52.60
C VAL A 24 5.75 -5.87 53.32
N SER A 25 7.09 -5.83 53.33
CA SER A 25 7.81 -4.73 53.96
C SER A 25 7.79 -3.47 53.12
N SER A 26 7.71 -2.30 53.75
CA SER A 26 7.82 -1.01 53.08
C SER A 26 9.14 -0.85 52.31
N ARG A 27 10.26 -1.39 52.84
CA ARG A 27 11.56 -1.45 52.14
C ARG A 27 11.47 -2.31 50.89
N GLY A 28 10.76 -3.43 50.90
CA GLY A 28 10.51 -4.30 49.75
C GLY A 28 9.71 -3.60 48.65
N LEU A 29 8.68 -2.84 49.07
CA LEU A 29 7.90 -2.01 48.12
C LEU A 29 8.77 -0.90 47.51
N HIS A 30 9.57 -0.20 48.28
CA HIS A 30 10.51 0.83 47.77
C HIS A 30 11.55 0.24 46.81
N ALA A 31 12.14 -0.91 47.19
CA ALA A 31 13.05 -1.64 46.27
C ALA A 31 12.35 -2.09 45.00
N PHE A 32 11.10 -2.50 45.04
CA PHE A 32 10.30 -2.86 43.89
C PHE A 32 10.03 -1.66 42.98
N ARG A 33 9.69 -0.50 43.52
CA ARG A 33 9.47 0.77 42.79
C ARG A 33 10.75 1.27 42.09
N ASN A 34 11.86 1.22 42.79
CA ASN A 34 13.16 1.71 42.30
C ASN A 34 13.94 0.69 41.47
N ARG A 35 13.40 -0.53 41.33
CA ARG A 35 14.09 -1.59 40.61
C ARG A 35 14.18 -1.27 39.14
N PRO A 36 15.39 -1.15 38.54
CA PRO A 36 15.54 -0.89 37.13
C PRO A 36 14.91 -2.03 36.31
N ALA A 37 14.36 -1.67 35.14
CA ALA A 37 13.77 -2.66 34.23
C ALA A 37 14.79 -3.78 33.93
N SER A 38 14.37 -5.03 34.06
CA SER A 38 15.24 -6.19 33.80
C SER A 38 15.85 -6.11 32.38
N ARG A 39 17.02 -6.72 32.19
CA ARG A 39 17.68 -6.80 30.86
C ARG A 39 16.72 -7.31 29.79
N ARG A 40 15.89 -8.30 30.12
CA ARG A 40 14.86 -8.85 29.23
C ARG A 40 13.80 -7.79 28.90
N ARG A 41 13.27 -7.06 29.87
CA ARG A 41 12.26 -6.02 29.65
C ARG A 41 12.80 -4.89 28.78
N ARG A 42 14.03 -4.45 28.98
CA ARG A 42 14.70 -3.44 28.14
C ARG A 42 14.85 -3.93 26.70
N SER A 43 15.32 -5.17 26.52
CA SER A 43 15.44 -5.78 25.20
C SER A 43 14.07 -5.98 24.52
N ASP A 44 13.01 -6.30 25.28
CA ASP A 44 11.63 -6.41 24.74
C ASP A 44 11.10 -5.04 24.27
N LEU A 45 11.40 -3.95 24.99
CA LEU A 45 11.01 -2.60 24.57
C LEU A 45 11.65 -2.19 23.25
N VAL A 46 12.94 -2.44 23.08
CA VAL A 46 13.68 -2.17 21.83
C VAL A 46 13.09 -2.99 20.69
N THR A 47 12.91 -4.30 20.90
CA THR A 47 12.29 -5.19 19.90
C THR A 47 10.88 -4.73 19.52
N LEU A 48 10.08 -4.30 20.51
CA LEU A 48 8.72 -3.80 20.28
C LEU A 48 8.71 -2.50 19.47
N ALA A 49 9.64 -1.58 19.71
CA ALA A 49 9.76 -0.35 18.92
C ALA A 49 9.99 -0.69 17.44
N HIS A 50 10.90 -1.61 17.15
CA HIS A 50 11.12 -2.09 15.77
C HIS A 50 9.90 -2.81 15.19
N ILE A 51 9.20 -3.66 15.97
CA ILE A 51 7.96 -4.31 15.52
C ILE A 51 6.91 -3.25 15.13
N LYS A 52 6.70 -2.22 15.94
CA LYS A 52 5.74 -1.14 15.66
C LYS A 52 6.10 -0.40 14.38
N GLU A 53 7.37 -0.05 14.21
CA GLU A 53 7.84 0.64 12.99
C GLU A 53 7.70 -0.25 11.75
N GLN A 54 8.12 -1.51 11.80
CA GLN A 54 7.96 -2.43 10.67
C GLN A 54 6.48 -2.75 10.38
N SER A 55 5.62 -2.77 11.39
CA SER A 55 4.18 -2.89 11.19
C SER A 55 3.61 -1.69 10.43
N ARG A 56 4.04 -0.46 10.77
CA ARG A 56 3.66 0.77 10.08
C ARG A 56 4.13 0.74 8.62
N LEU A 57 5.41 0.44 8.39
CA LEU A 57 6.03 0.40 7.06
C LEU A 57 5.45 -0.72 6.16
N SER A 58 4.94 -1.80 6.75
CA SER A 58 4.28 -2.90 6.04
C SER A 58 2.77 -2.72 5.93
N LEU A 59 2.23 -1.56 6.23
CA LEU A 59 0.80 -1.26 6.21
C LEU A 59 -0.02 -2.23 7.09
N GLY A 60 0.54 -2.69 8.24
CA GLY A 60 -0.09 -3.67 9.11
C GLY A 60 -0.34 -5.03 8.46
N SER A 61 0.37 -5.38 7.38
CA SER A 61 0.14 -6.61 6.62
C SER A 61 1.03 -7.78 7.07
N TYR A 62 2.06 -7.52 7.90
CA TYR A 62 3.00 -8.55 8.33
C TYR A 62 2.53 -9.27 9.58
N GLY A 63 2.29 -10.57 9.43
CA GLY A 63 2.15 -11.49 10.57
C GLY A 63 3.50 -11.92 11.12
N ARG A 64 3.44 -12.69 12.20
CA ARG A 64 4.62 -13.20 12.93
C ARG A 64 5.75 -13.71 12.01
N PRO A 65 5.54 -14.56 11.00
CA PRO A 65 6.65 -15.04 10.19
C PRO A 65 7.37 -13.93 9.41
N ARG A 66 6.62 -13.08 8.67
CA ARG A 66 7.21 -11.98 7.92
C ARG A 66 7.87 -10.93 8.83
N MET A 67 7.26 -10.65 9.98
CA MET A 67 7.83 -9.74 10.97
C MET A 67 9.16 -10.26 11.51
N THR A 68 9.27 -11.55 11.79
CA THR A 68 10.52 -12.15 12.26
C THR A 68 11.64 -12.03 11.23
N GLU A 69 11.34 -12.31 9.97
CA GLU A 69 12.33 -12.18 8.89
C GLU A 69 12.73 -10.70 8.62
N GLU A 70 11.81 -9.77 8.82
CA GLU A 70 12.11 -8.34 8.73
C GLU A 70 13.06 -7.89 9.85
N LEU A 71 12.82 -8.35 11.08
CA LEU A 71 13.68 -8.05 12.23
C LEU A 71 15.09 -8.64 12.07
N LYS A 72 15.19 -9.86 11.53
CA LYS A 72 16.49 -10.47 11.23
C LYS A 72 17.30 -9.66 10.22
N GLU A 73 16.65 -9.16 9.16
CA GLU A 73 17.35 -8.36 8.13
C GLU A 73 17.92 -7.05 8.66
N ILE A 74 17.25 -6.44 9.65
CA ILE A 74 17.79 -5.24 10.35
C ILE A 74 18.76 -5.58 11.49
N GLY A 75 19.22 -6.85 11.57
CA GLY A 75 20.21 -7.30 12.54
C GLY A 75 19.64 -7.70 13.92
N LEU A 76 18.33 -7.80 14.08
CA LEU A 76 17.72 -8.24 15.33
C LEU A 76 17.38 -9.74 15.26
N ASP A 77 18.24 -10.57 15.81
CA ASP A 77 17.97 -12.00 15.93
C ASP A 77 16.96 -12.29 17.05
N VAL A 78 15.71 -12.37 16.70
CA VAL A 78 14.59 -12.59 17.63
C VAL A 78 13.74 -13.77 17.13
N GLY A 79 13.55 -14.74 18.01
CA GLY A 79 12.77 -15.94 17.69
C GLY A 79 11.26 -15.65 17.50
N HIS A 80 10.61 -16.45 16.64
CA HIS A 80 9.17 -16.34 16.31
C HIS A 80 8.25 -16.27 17.52
N ARG A 81 8.53 -17.06 18.59
CA ARG A 81 7.69 -17.09 19.80
C ARG A 81 7.70 -15.73 20.50
N ARG A 82 8.88 -15.10 20.61
CA ARG A 82 9.04 -13.79 21.25
C ARG A 82 8.36 -12.69 20.43
N VAL A 83 8.56 -12.65 19.10
CA VAL A 83 7.87 -11.72 18.20
C VAL A 83 6.35 -11.87 18.33
N GLY A 84 5.83 -13.10 18.26
CA GLY A 84 4.39 -13.35 18.38
C GLY A 84 3.81 -12.93 19.74
N ARG A 85 4.56 -13.11 20.84
CA ARG A 85 4.16 -12.64 22.16
C ARG A 85 4.08 -11.12 22.22
N LEU A 86 5.12 -10.42 21.77
CA LEU A 86 5.16 -8.94 21.78
C LEU A 86 4.06 -8.33 20.90
N MET A 87 3.83 -8.90 19.71
CA MET A 87 2.74 -8.47 18.84
C MET A 87 1.38 -8.61 19.53
N ARG A 88 1.10 -9.77 20.12
CA ARG A 88 -0.19 -10.05 20.82
C ARG A 88 -0.41 -9.13 22.01
N GLN A 89 0.61 -8.94 22.86
CA GLN A 89 0.55 -8.09 24.04
C GLN A 89 0.30 -6.61 23.71
N ASN A 90 0.63 -6.19 22.50
CA ASN A 90 0.48 -4.80 22.04
C ASN A 90 -0.61 -4.64 20.96
N GLY A 91 -1.52 -5.59 20.80
CA GLY A 91 -2.65 -5.49 19.87
C GLY A 91 -2.26 -5.46 18.39
N ILE A 92 -1.01 -5.83 18.05
CA ILE A 92 -0.55 -5.85 16.66
C ILE A 92 -1.01 -7.15 16.01
N SER A 93 -2.03 -7.05 15.18
CA SER A 93 -2.62 -8.18 14.46
C SER A 93 -2.69 -7.92 12.96
N VAL A 94 -2.69 -8.99 12.18
CA VAL A 94 -2.87 -8.93 10.73
C VAL A 94 -4.33 -9.04 10.38
N VAL A 95 -4.79 -8.27 9.42
CA VAL A 95 -6.15 -8.41 8.89
C VAL A 95 -6.30 -9.77 8.22
N ARG A 96 -7.28 -10.55 8.69
CA ARG A 96 -7.60 -11.86 8.12
C ARG A 96 -8.27 -11.69 6.75
N THR A 97 -7.90 -12.54 5.80
CA THR A 97 -8.59 -12.64 4.51
C THR A 97 -10.02 -13.17 4.72
N ARG A 98 -11.00 -12.56 4.05
CA ARG A 98 -12.36 -13.09 4.03
C ARG A 98 -12.40 -14.34 3.16
N LYS A 99 -13.24 -15.32 3.52
CA LYS A 99 -13.52 -16.48 2.65
C LYS A 99 -14.13 -15.98 1.34
N HIS A 100 -13.62 -16.46 0.23
CA HIS A 100 -14.05 -16.04 -1.11
C HIS A 100 -15.09 -17.04 -1.66
N LYS A 101 -16.18 -16.54 -2.29
CA LYS A 101 -17.06 -17.34 -3.12
C LYS A 101 -16.51 -17.41 -4.55
N VAL A 102 -16.55 -18.58 -5.16
CA VAL A 102 -16.27 -18.74 -6.60
C VAL A 102 -17.40 -18.11 -7.38
N THR A 103 -17.09 -17.18 -8.27
CA THR A 103 -18.10 -16.38 -9.01
C THR A 103 -17.94 -16.46 -10.53
N THR A 104 -17.02 -17.27 -11.04
CA THR A 104 -16.76 -17.32 -12.49
C THR A 104 -17.60 -18.41 -13.13
N ASN A 105 -18.53 -18.01 -13.98
CA ASN A 105 -19.21 -18.91 -14.92
C ASN A 105 -18.43 -18.83 -16.25
N SER A 106 -17.73 -19.92 -16.61
CA SER A 106 -16.83 -19.96 -17.77
C SER A 106 -17.45 -20.66 -18.98
N ASP A 107 -18.72 -20.36 -19.29
CA ASP A 107 -19.41 -20.88 -20.48
C ASP A 107 -19.00 -20.16 -21.78
N GLN A 108 -17.72 -19.91 -21.97
CA GLN A 108 -17.25 -19.25 -23.18
C GLN A 108 -16.76 -20.27 -24.22
N LYS A 109 -17.27 -20.14 -25.46
CA LYS A 109 -16.99 -21.02 -26.60
C LYS A 109 -15.63 -20.75 -27.30
N PHE A 110 -14.76 -19.93 -26.69
CA PHE A 110 -13.48 -19.57 -27.30
C PHE A 110 -12.38 -20.54 -26.86
N ASN A 111 -11.97 -21.43 -27.76
CA ASN A 111 -10.78 -22.26 -27.55
C ASN A 111 -9.62 -21.71 -28.38
N ILE A 112 -8.75 -20.90 -27.76
CA ILE A 112 -7.73 -20.15 -28.50
C ILE A 112 -6.33 -20.73 -28.27
N ALA A 113 -6.04 -21.26 -27.09
CA ALA A 113 -4.73 -21.84 -26.77
C ALA A 113 -4.85 -22.95 -25.72
N THR A 114 -3.92 -23.91 -25.80
CA THR A 114 -3.77 -24.96 -24.80
C THR A 114 -3.17 -24.42 -23.52
N ASN A 115 -3.38 -25.12 -22.40
CA ASN A 115 -2.75 -24.77 -21.13
C ASN A 115 -1.29 -25.25 -21.12
N LEU A 116 -0.36 -24.33 -21.43
CA LEU A 116 1.09 -24.59 -21.39
C LEU A 116 1.68 -24.46 -19.99
N LEU A 117 0.93 -23.85 -19.05
CA LEU A 117 1.41 -23.61 -17.70
C LEU A 117 1.25 -24.86 -16.82
N ASP A 118 0.15 -25.59 -17.01
CA ASP A 118 -0.20 -26.83 -16.29
C ASP A 118 0.08 -26.75 -14.78
N ARG A 119 -0.35 -25.65 -14.15
CA ARG A 119 -0.13 -25.32 -12.73
C ARG A 119 1.33 -25.22 -12.28
N ASP A 120 2.29 -25.32 -13.20
CA ASP A 120 3.69 -25.04 -12.91
C ASP A 120 3.97 -23.54 -12.92
N PHE A 121 3.76 -22.92 -11.75
CA PHE A 121 4.03 -21.51 -11.52
C PHE A 121 5.49 -21.19 -11.20
N ASN A 122 6.38 -22.18 -11.28
CA ASN A 122 7.81 -21.95 -11.11
C ASN A 122 8.42 -21.47 -12.42
N ALA A 123 9.33 -20.54 -12.29
CA ALA A 123 10.12 -20.01 -13.40
C ALA A 123 11.53 -19.74 -12.90
N ASP A 124 12.53 -20.27 -13.61
CA ASP A 124 13.93 -20.18 -13.21
C ASP A 124 14.48 -18.76 -13.44
N LYS A 125 14.01 -18.12 -14.48
CA LYS A 125 14.49 -16.80 -14.92
C LYS A 125 13.36 -15.77 -15.00
N PRO A 126 13.66 -14.48 -14.78
CA PRO A 126 12.70 -13.40 -15.02
C PRO A 126 12.21 -13.40 -16.47
N ASN A 127 10.93 -13.07 -16.66
CA ASN A 127 10.27 -12.98 -17.96
C ASN A 127 10.17 -14.32 -18.74
N GLN A 128 10.30 -15.45 -18.07
CA GLN A 128 10.07 -16.77 -18.67
C GLN A 128 8.57 -17.08 -18.74
N LYS A 129 7.83 -16.78 -17.68
CA LYS A 129 6.38 -17.01 -17.57
C LYS A 129 5.71 -15.77 -16.97
N TRP A 130 4.71 -15.24 -17.66
CA TRP A 130 3.84 -14.18 -17.19
C TRP A 130 2.41 -14.69 -17.02
N ALA A 131 1.68 -14.17 -16.04
CA ALA A 131 0.27 -14.48 -15.85
C ALA A 131 -0.55 -13.18 -15.68
N GLY A 132 -1.69 -13.14 -16.36
CA GLY A 132 -2.58 -11.97 -16.35
C GLY A 132 -4.01 -12.33 -15.90
N ASP A 133 -4.68 -11.37 -15.26
CA ASP A 133 -6.08 -11.50 -14.86
C ASP A 133 -6.69 -10.12 -14.56
N ILE A 134 -8.03 -10.05 -14.49
CA ILE A 134 -8.80 -8.84 -14.19
C ILE A 134 -9.60 -9.06 -12.92
N SER A 135 -9.54 -8.07 -12.03
CA SER A 135 -10.41 -8.01 -10.85
C SER A 135 -11.13 -6.67 -10.79
N TYR A 136 -11.94 -6.45 -9.78
CA TYR A 136 -12.73 -5.24 -9.62
C TYR A 136 -12.74 -4.75 -8.17
N VAL A 137 -12.92 -3.44 -8.03
CA VAL A 137 -13.00 -2.70 -6.78
C VAL A 137 -14.29 -1.89 -6.79
N TRP A 138 -15.06 -1.95 -5.72
CA TRP A 138 -16.23 -1.11 -5.57
C TRP A 138 -15.84 0.27 -5.06
N THR A 139 -16.35 1.31 -5.70
CA THR A 139 -16.25 2.71 -5.26
C THR A 139 -17.66 3.33 -5.22
N ARG A 140 -17.83 4.49 -4.55
CA ARG A 140 -19.12 5.18 -4.57
C ARG A 140 -19.55 5.66 -5.96
N GLU A 141 -18.59 5.86 -6.87
CA GLU A 141 -18.84 6.16 -8.28
C GLU A 141 -19.16 4.91 -9.14
N GLY A 142 -19.18 3.71 -8.53
CA GLY A 142 -19.37 2.42 -9.18
C GLY A 142 -18.08 1.61 -9.34
N TRP A 143 -18.13 0.58 -10.17
CA TRP A 143 -17.03 -0.36 -10.35
C TRP A 143 -15.78 0.27 -10.98
N LEU A 144 -14.62 -0.06 -10.43
CA LEU A 144 -13.30 0.14 -11.00
C LEU A 144 -12.73 -1.24 -11.33
N TYR A 145 -12.50 -1.50 -12.61
CA TYR A 145 -11.86 -2.73 -13.08
C TYR A 145 -10.36 -2.57 -13.10
N PHE A 146 -9.65 -3.62 -12.72
CA PHE A 146 -8.21 -3.61 -12.49
C PHE A 146 -7.58 -4.83 -13.14
N ALA A 147 -6.84 -4.65 -14.24
CA ALA A 147 -6.06 -5.67 -14.92
C ALA A 147 -4.62 -5.68 -14.40
N VAL A 148 -4.05 -6.87 -14.25
CA VAL A 148 -2.69 -7.07 -13.74
C VAL A 148 -1.96 -8.11 -14.56
N ILE A 149 -0.65 -7.92 -14.74
CA ILE A 149 0.27 -8.93 -15.25
C ILE A 149 1.38 -9.12 -14.23
N LEU A 150 1.59 -10.37 -13.84
CA LEU A 150 2.64 -10.81 -12.93
C LEU A 150 3.75 -11.54 -13.70
N ASP A 151 4.99 -11.27 -13.35
CA ASP A 151 6.12 -12.14 -13.65
C ASP A 151 6.17 -13.28 -12.61
N LEU A 152 6.02 -14.52 -13.06
CA LEU A 152 5.91 -15.67 -12.16
C LEU A 152 7.22 -16.02 -11.44
N HIS A 153 8.38 -15.67 -12.00
CA HIS A 153 9.65 -15.82 -11.31
C HIS A 153 9.74 -14.94 -10.06
N SER A 154 9.50 -13.66 -10.21
CA SER A 154 9.66 -12.67 -9.12
C SER A 154 8.36 -12.37 -8.38
N ARG A 155 7.23 -12.88 -8.83
CA ARG A 155 5.88 -12.54 -8.31
C ARG A 155 5.59 -11.04 -8.32
N ARG A 156 6.29 -10.27 -9.16
CA ARG A 156 6.10 -8.82 -9.31
C ARG A 156 4.94 -8.50 -10.23
N VAL A 157 4.23 -7.45 -9.91
CA VAL A 157 3.34 -6.77 -10.87
C VAL A 157 4.23 -6.01 -11.83
N ILE A 158 4.23 -6.42 -13.09
CA ILE A 158 5.06 -5.85 -14.17
C ILE A 158 4.26 -4.97 -15.12
N GLY A 159 2.94 -5.17 -15.17
CA GLY A 159 2.00 -4.32 -15.89
C GLY A 159 0.66 -4.30 -15.19
N TRP A 160 0.00 -3.16 -15.22
CA TRP A 160 -1.34 -3.00 -14.68
C TRP A 160 -2.05 -1.81 -15.30
N ALA A 161 -3.38 -1.86 -15.28
CA ALA A 161 -4.23 -0.78 -15.72
C ALA A 161 -5.56 -0.80 -14.95
N VAL A 162 -6.23 0.34 -14.86
CA VAL A 162 -7.58 0.46 -14.31
C VAL A 162 -8.52 1.13 -15.30
N SER A 163 -9.81 0.82 -15.21
CA SER A 163 -10.85 1.40 -16.05
C SER A 163 -12.20 1.35 -15.35
N ASN A 164 -13.11 2.23 -15.74
CA ASN A 164 -14.53 2.17 -15.35
C ASN A 164 -15.33 1.11 -16.14
N ARG A 165 -14.71 0.49 -17.16
CA ARG A 165 -15.33 -0.54 -18.02
C ARG A 165 -14.40 -1.72 -18.20
N MET A 166 -14.94 -2.93 -18.15
CA MET A 166 -14.21 -4.18 -18.38
C MET A 166 -14.17 -4.50 -19.89
N LYS A 167 -13.46 -3.65 -20.65
CA LYS A 167 -13.24 -3.84 -22.09
C LYS A 167 -11.85 -4.40 -22.37
N ARG A 168 -11.64 -4.94 -23.60
CA ARG A 168 -10.32 -5.43 -24.08
C ARG A 168 -9.18 -4.43 -23.91
N ASP A 169 -9.46 -3.13 -24.05
CA ASP A 169 -8.47 -2.05 -23.89
C ASP A 169 -7.80 -2.04 -22.51
N LEU A 170 -8.54 -2.42 -21.45
CA LEU A 170 -7.99 -2.53 -20.11
C LEU A 170 -6.85 -3.56 -20.05
N ALA A 171 -7.07 -4.77 -20.59
CA ALA A 171 -6.05 -5.81 -20.64
C ALA A 171 -4.88 -5.43 -21.55
N ILE A 172 -5.17 -4.82 -22.69
CA ILE A 172 -4.16 -4.31 -23.66
C ILE A 172 -3.24 -3.27 -23.00
N ARG A 173 -3.78 -2.33 -22.24
CA ARG A 173 -2.97 -1.31 -21.54
C ARG A 173 -2.03 -1.95 -20.50
N ALA A 174 -2.52 -2.94 -19.74
CA ALA A 174 -1.69 -3.67 -18.80
C ALA A 174 -0.57 -4.43 -19.52
N LEU A 175 -0.88 -5.10 -20.64
CA LEU A 175 0.09 -5.84 -21.45
C LEU A 175 1.15 -4.91 -22.06
N LYS A 176 0.74 -3.80 -22.69
CA LYS A 176 1.67 -2.82 -23.25
C LYS A 176 2.62 -2.25 -22.20
N MET A 177 2.10 -1.97 -20.99
CA MET A 177 2.93 -1.53 -19.87
C MET A 177 3.96 -2.59 -19.50
N ALA A 178 3.57 -3.87 -19.39
CA ALA A 178 4.47 -4.96 -19.06
C ALA A 178 5.57 -5.13 -20.12
N ILE A 179 5.22 -5.12 -21.41
CA ILE A 179 6.16 -5.23 -22.53
C ILE A 179 7.15 -4.05 -22.52
N ALA A 180 6.66 -2.83 -22.37
CA ALA A 180 7.51 -1.63 -22.36
C ALA A 180 8.54 -1.63 -21.22
N PHE A 181 8.14 -2.13 -20.04
CA PHE A 181 9.04 -2.16 -18.89
C PHE A 181 9.99 -3.35 -18.87
N ARG A 182 9.59 -4.50 -19.42
CA ARG A 182 10.32 -5.75 -19.25
C ARG A 182 11.07 -6.19 -20.49
N GLN A 183 10.59 -5.79 -21.70
CA GLN A 183 11.16 -6.22 -22.96
C GLN A 183 11.40 -7.77 -22.92
N PRO A 184 10.33 -8.57 -22.86
CA PRO A 184 10.47 -10.01 -22.64
C PRO A 184 11.25 -10.67 -23.77
N PRO A 185 11.96 -11.77 -23.50
CA PRO A 185 12.58 -12.56 -24.54
C PRO A 185 11.50 -13.19 -25.45
N LYS A 186 11.88 -13.62 -26.62
CA LYS A 186 11.04 -14.46 -27.48
C LYS A 186 10.62 -15.71 -26.68
N ASP A 187 9.45 -16.26 -26.99
CA ASP A 187 8.89 -17.46 -26.33
C ASP A 187 8.52 -17.32 -24.85
N CYS A 188 8.47 -16.09 -24.30
CA CYS A 188 7.87 -15.87 -22.98
C CYS A 188 6.44 -16.40 -22.97
N ILE A 189 6.12 -17.29 -22.02
CA ILE A 189 4.77 -17.82 -21.86
C ILE A 189 3.90 -16.74 -21.22
N HIS A 190 2.78 -16.40 -21.89
CA HIS A 190 1.77 -15.52 -21.33
C HIS A 190 0.49 -16.29 -21.07
N HIS A 191 0.17 -16.47 -19.77
CA HIS A 191 -0.99 -17.23 -19.31
C HIS A 191 -2.12 -16.30 -18.84
N THR A 192 -3.36 -16.63 -19.25
CA THR A 192 -4.57 -15.90 -18.84
C THR A 192 -5.74 -16.89 -18.67
N ASP A 193 -6.85 -16.42 -18.12
CA ASP A 193 -8.11 -17.12 -18.20
C ASP A 193 -8.71 -17.03 -19.64
N LEU A 194 -9.85 -17.71 -19.85
CA LEU A 194 -10.59 -17.71 -21.11
C LEU A 194 -11.48 -16.45 -21.29
N GLY A 195 -11.20 -15.36 -20.59
CA GLY A 195 -11.95 -14.11 -20.67
C GLY A 195 -11.97 -13.53 -22.09
N SER A 196 -13.12 -13.01 -22.54
CA SER A 196 -13.29 -12.42 -23.88
C SER A 196 -12.29 -11.30 -24.19
N GLN A 197 -11.81 -10.61 -23.15
CA GLN A 197 -10.79 -9.56 -23.24
C GLN A 197 -9.47 -10.11 -23.77
N TYR A 198 -9.06 -11.28 -23.29
CA TYR A 198 -7.81 -11.97 -23.66
C TYR A 198 -7.93 -12.71 -25.00
N CYS A 199 -9.13 -13.19 -25.32
CA CYS A 199 -9.44 -13.84 -26.59
C CYS A 199 -9.58 -12.84 -27.75
N SER A 200 -9.61 -11.54 -27.50
CA SER A 200 -9.81 -10.52 -28.53
C SER A 200 -8.68 -10.51 -29.54
N HIS A 201 -9.03 -10.28 -30.83
CA HIS A 201 -8.06 -10.21 -31.92
C HIS A 201 -6.91 -9.23 -31.64
N ASP A 202 -7.22 -8.04 -31.11
CA ASP A 202 -6.21 -7.02 -30.83
C ASP A 202 -5.22 -7.45 -29.74
N TYR A 203 -5.70 -8.14 -28.67
CA TYR A 203 -4.84 -8.67 -27.64
C TYR A 203 -3.92 -9.76 -28.17
N GLN A 204 -4.47 -10.70 -28.93
CA GLN A 204 -3.73 -11.79 -29.55
C GLN A 204 -2.73 -11.29 -30.62
N LYS A 205 -3.08 -10.22 -31.34
CA LYS A 205 -2.15 -9.56 -32.29
C LYS A 205 -0.90 -9.05 -31.57
N ILE A 206 -1.05 -8.39 -30.41
CA ILE A 206 0.09 -7.89 -29.62
C ILE A 206 0.96 -9.04 -29.13
N LEU A 207 0.38 -10.15 -28.66
CA LEU A 207 1.13 -11.31 -28.22
C LEU A 207 1.96 -11.92 -29.36
N ARG A 208 1.36 -12.10 -30.55
CA ARG A 208 2.04 -12.59 -31.76
C ARG A 208 3.18 -11.67 -32.19
N GLN A 209 2.94 -10.35 -32.23
CA GLN A 209 3.97 -9.36 -32.61
C GLN A 209 5.18 -9.38 -31.67
N ASN A 210 5.01 -9.74 -30.41
CA ASN A 210 6.08 -9.84 -29.43
C ASN A 210 6.55 -11.29 -29.20
N VAL A 211 6.14 -12.23 -30.06
CA VAL A 211 6.57 -13.63 -30.06
C VAL A 211 6.34 -14.32 -28.71
N PHE A 212 5.17 -14.09 -28.09
CA PHE A 212 4.77 -14.82 -26.89
C PHE A 212 4.21 -16.20 -27.23
N LYS A 213 4.46 -17.16 -26.34
CA LYS A 213 3.71 -18.42 -26.29
C LYS A 213 2.43 -18.19 -25.47
N VAL A 214 1.29 -18.26 -26.13
CA VAL A 214 -0.02 -18.05 -25.50
C VAL A 214 -0.41 -19.31 -24.75
N SER A 215 -0.86 -19.13 -23.51
CA SER A 215 -1.38 -20.19 -22.65
C SER A 215 -2.68 -19.72 -22.01
N MET A 216 -3.68 -20.60 -21.95
CA MET A 216 -4.97 -20.28 -21.33
C MET A 216 -5.40 -21.36 -20.37
N SER A 217 -6.09 -20.98 -19.29
CA SER A 217 -6.66 -21.91 -18.31
C SER A 217 -7.66 -22.85 -18.97
N GLY A 218 -7.73 -24.09 -18.48
CA GLY A 218 -8.78 -25.02 -18.88
C GLY A 218 -10.19 -24.52 -18.51
N LYS A 219 -11.21 -24.96 -19.24
CA LYS A 219 -12.62 -24.59 -18.97
C LYS A 219 -13.01 -24.97 -17.53
N GLY A 220 -13.48 -24.02 -16.74
CA GLY A 220 -13.91 -24.25 -15.35
C GLY A 220 -12.80 -24.45 -14.33
N ASN A 221 -11.52 -24.35 -14.72
CA ASN A 221 -10.39 -24.59 -13.83
C ASN A 221 -9.78 -23.32 -13.28
N CYS A 222 -10.24 -22.88 -12.10
CA CYS A 222 -9.72 -21.69 -11.41
C CYS A 222 -8.27 -21.88 -10.88
N TYR A 223 -7.81 -23.11 -10.69
CA TYR A 223 -6.47 -23.37 -10.14
C TYR A 223 -5.34 -23.02 -11.11
N ASP A 224 -5.63 -22.96 -12.40
CA ASP A 224 -4.63 -22.67 -13.43
C ASP A 224 -4.11 -21.23 -13.38
N ASN A 225 -4.84 -20.30 -12.73
CA ASN A 225 -4.42 -18.91 -12.54
C ASN A 225 -4.17 -18.52 -11.05
N ALA A 226 -3.91 -19.53 -10.19
CA ALA A 226 -3.80 -19.35 -8.74
C ALA A 226 -2.75 -18.32 -8.30
N ALA A 227 -1.71 -18.08 -9.09
CA ALA A 227 -0.66 -17.10 -8.77
C ALA A 227 -1.21 -15.66 -8.79
N VAL A 228 -2.01 -15.30 -9.80
CA VAL A 228 -2.61 -13.96 -9.93
C VAL A 228 -3.78 -13.81 -8.95
N GLU A 229 -4.57 -14.86 -8.75
CA GLU A 229 -5.60 -14.87 -7.71
C GLU A 229 -5.02 -14.62 -6.32
N THR A 230 -3.86 -15.21 -6.00
CA THR A 230 -3.16 -14.97 -4.74
C THR A 230 -2.73 -13.50 -4.59
N PHE A 231 -2.31 -12.85 -5.68
CA PHE A 231 -2.07 -11.42 -5.69
C PHE A 231 -3.35 -10.64 -5.41
N PHE A 232 -4.45 -10.94 -6.09
CA PHE A 232 -5.71 -10.24 -5.85
C PHE A 232 -6.25 -10.45 -4.44
N LYS A 233 -6.17 -11.66 -3.89
CA LYS A 233 -6.49 -11.93 -2.48
C LYS A 233 -5.64 -11.05 -1.54
N THR A 234 -4.37 -10.88 -1.87
CA THR A 234 -3.43 -10.07 -1.10
C THR A 234 -3.80 -8.59 -1.14
N ILE A 235 -3.91 -7.98 -2.32
CA ILE A 235 -4.23 -6.54 -2.41
C ILE A 235 -5.63 -6.22 -1.88
N LYS A 236 -6.60 -7.13 -2.08
CA LYS A 236 -7.94 -6.96 -1.51
C LYS A 236 -7.91 -6.95 0.02
N SER A 237 -7.17 -7.85 0.66
CA SER A 237 -7.10 -7.91 2.13
C SER A 237 -6.20 -6.82 2.73
N GLU A 238 -5.12 -6.45 2.07
CA GLU A 238 -4.13 -5.51 2.61
C GLU A 238 -4.46 -4.05 2.31
N LEU A 239 -5.25 -3.78 1.26
CA LEU A 239 -5.64 -2.43 0.84
C LEU A 239 -7.15 -2.27 0.64
N ILE A 240 -7.74 -3.00 -0.34
CA ILE A 240 -9.05 -2.65 -0.89
C ILE A 240 -10.16 -2.74 0.16
N TRP A 241 -10.22 -3.81 0.95
CA TRP A 241 -11.28 -4.03 1.96
C TRP A 241 -11.08 -3.27 3.26
N ARG A 242 -9.98 -2.53 3.40
CA ARG A 242 -9.69 -1.72 4.59
C ARG A 242 -10.22 -0.30 4.47
N HIS A 243 -10.57 0.12 3.26
CA HIS A 243 -11.00 1.48 2.97
C HIS A 243 -12.33 1.51 2.25
N SER A 244 -13.08 2.56 2.46
CA SER A 244 -14.22 2.95 1.63
C SER A 244 -13.73 3.94 0.58
N TRP A 245 -13.97 3.64 -0.69
CA TRP A 245 -13.47 4.42 -1.82
C TRP A 245 -14.54 5.38 -2.31
N GLU A 246 -14.32 6.67 -2.12
CA GLU A 246 -15.25 7.70 -2.58
C GLU A 246 -15.26 7.81 -4.10
N THR A 247 -14.07 7.85 -4.71
CA THR A 247 -13.90 8.01 -6.15
C THR A 247 -13.01 6.91 -6.73
N ARG A 248 -13.20 6.61 -8.02
CA ARG A 248 -12.31 5.70 -8.77
C ARG A 248 -10.88 6.21 -8.77
N ARG A 249 -10.69 7.53 -8.83
CA ARG A 249 -9.37 8.16 -8.82
C ARG A 249 -8.62 7.93 -7.49
N LYS A 250 -9.30 8.06 -6.33
CA LYS A 250 -8.69 7.74 -5.02
C LYS A 250 -8.28 6.28 -4.94
N ALA A 251 -9.13 5.36 -5.42
CA ALA A 251 -8.79 3.93 -5.46
C ALA A 251 -7.60 3.64 -6.39
N GLU A 252 -7.56 4.25 -7.58
CA GLU A 252 -6.45 4.12 -8.53
C GLU A 252 -5.11 4.59 -7.93
N MET A 253 -5.09 5.77 -7.29
CA MET A 253 -3.89 6.29 -6.64
C MET A 253 -3.38 5.38 -5.53
N ALA A 254 -4.27 4.88 -4.68
CA ALA A 254 -3.91 3.96 -3.61
C ALA A 254 -3.38 2.61 -4.15
N ILE A 255 -3.96 2.09 -5.24
CA ILE A 255 -3.45 0.90 -5.93
C ILE A 255 -2.05 1.17 -6.49
N PHE A 256 -1.83 2.34 -7.10
CA PHE A 256 -0.52 2.76 -7.61
C PHE A 256 0.53 2.78 -6.48
N GLU A 257 0.23 3.46 -5.38
CA GLU A 257 1.12 3.56 -4.21
C GLU A 257 1.39 2.20 -3.59
N TYR A 258 0.36 1.36 -3.46
CA TYR A 258 0.51 0.01 -2.93
C TYR A 258 1.44 -0.85 -3.79
N ILE A 259 1.26 -0.86 -5.12
CA ILE A 259 2.07 -1.68 -6.03
C ILE A 259 3.51 -1.18 -6.08
N ASN A 260 3.71 0.13 -6.28
CA ASN A 260 5.03 0.71 -6.54
C ASN A 260 5.78 1.09 -5.26
N GLY A 261 5.09 1.49 -4.19
CA GLY A 261 5.69 1.88 -2.91
C GLY A 261 5.89 0.71 -1.94
N PHE A 262 5.02 -0.30 -1.99
CA PHE A 262 5.08 -1.39 -1.02
C PHE A 262 5.17 -2.78 -1.65
N TYR A 263 4.20 -3.22 -2.48
CA TYR A 263 4.12 -4.61 -2.94
C TYR A 263 5.36 -5.06 -3.72
N ASN A 264 5.76 -4.30 -4.71
CA ASN A 264 6.92 -4.63 -5.54
C ASN A 264 8.26 -4.41 -4.83
N PRO A 265 8.53 -3.26 -4.16
CA PRO A 265 9.86 -3.00 -3.60
C PRO A 265 10.10 -3.67 -2.25
N ARG A 266 9.09 -3.80 -1.39
CA ARG A 266 9.29 -4.15 0.02
C ARG A 266 8.62 -5.44 0.47
N ARG A 267 7.42 -5.73 -0.06
CA ARG A 267 6.62 -6.82 0.50
C ARG A 267 7.30 -8.16 0.34
N ARG A 268 7.56 -8.85 1.47
CA ARG A 268 8.17 -10.18 1.51
C ARG A 268 7.22 -11.26 1.02
N HIS A 269 7.76 -12.23 0.32
CA HIS A 269 6.98 -13.34 -0.22
C HIS A 269 7.59 -14.70 0.22
N SER A 270 6.75 -15.59 0.77
CA SER A 270 7.20 -16.90 1.27
C SER A 270 7.80 -17.77 0.18
N ALA A 271 7.17 -17.82 -1.02
CA ALA A 271 7.70 -18.59 -2.15
C ALA A 271 9.03 -18.05 -2.72
N LEU A 272 9.51 -16.90 -2.25
CA LEU A 272 10.81 -16.32 -2.62
C LEU A 272 11.80 -16.38 -1.44
N GLY A 273 11.65 -17.34 -0.53
CA GLY A 273 12.49 -17.44 0.66
C GLY A 273 12.42 -16.21 1.55
N TRP A 274 11.26 -15.60 1.68
CA TRP A 274 11.01 -14.38 2.46
C TRP A 274 11.73 -13.12 1.94
N LYS A 275 12.32 -13.17 0.76
CA LYS A 275 12.98 -12.02 0.14
C LYS A 275 11.96 -11.03 -0.44
N ALA A 276 12.31 -9.75 -0.48
CA ALA A 276 11.57 -8.76 -1.24
C ALA A 276 11.75 -8.97 -2.75
N ARG A 277 10.72 -8.67 -3.52
CA ARG A 277 10.72 -8.89 -4.99
C ARG A 277 11.75 -8.04 -5.73
N SER A 278 12.13 -6.90 -5.17
CA SER A 278 13.13 -6.00 -5.73
C SER A 278 14.52 -6.62 -5.83
N LEU A 279 14.88 -7.47 -4.86
CA LEU A 279 16.20 -8.11 -4.82
C LEU A 279 16.43 -9.07 -5.98
N LEU A 280 15.37 -9.59 -6.59
CA LEU A 280 15.45 -10.52 -7.72
C LEU A 280 15.57 -9.82 -9.09
N ASN A 281 15.49 -8.49 -9.13
CA ASN A 281 15.49 -7.71 -10.37
C ASN A 281 16.23 -6.36 -10.26
N GLY A 282 17.45 -6.36 -9.75
CA GLY A 282 18.23 -5.15 -9.42
C GLY A 282 18.40 -4.11 -10.54
N ARG A 283 18.35 -4.50 -11.83
CA ARG A 283 18.41 -3.56 -12.97
C ARG A 283 17.13 -2.74 -13.15
N TRP A 284 15.96 -3.28 -12.79
CA TRP A 284 14.67 -2.62 -12.99
C TRP A 284 14.43 -1.47 -12.00
N LEU A 285 14.85 -1.62 -10.75
CA LEU A 285 14.66 -0.60 -9.70
C LEU A 285 15.37 0.70 -10.08
N LYS A 286 16.58 0.63 -10.63
CA LYS A 286 17.32 1.81 -11.13
C LYS A 286 16.59 2.51 -12.27
N ARG A 287 15.94 1.77 -13.18
CA ARG A 287 15.16 2.35 -14.29
C ARG A 287 13.82 2.94 -13.83
N ALA A 288 13.09 2.27 -12.94
CA ALA A 288 11.79 2.73 -12.43
C ALA A 288 11.93 4.01 -11.58
N LEU A 289 12.96 4.09 -10.71
CA LEU A 289 13.28 5.29 -9.95
C LEU A 289 13.71 6.45 -10.86
N GLY A 290 14.53 6.18 -11.88
CA GLY A 290 14.93 7.18 -12.87
C GLY A 290 13.77 7.71 -13.71
N ALA A 291 12.79 6.86 -14.06
CA ALA A 291 11.59 7.27 -14.79
C ALA A 291 10.62 8.09 -13.92
N ALA A 292 10.47 7.74 -12.65
CA ALA A 292 9.68 8.50 -11.67
C ALA A 292 10.27 9.89 -11.44
N GLN A 293 11.59 10.00 -11.25
CA GLN A 293 12.29 11.28 -11.12
C GLN A 293 12.21 12.16 -12.37
N LYS A 294 12.24 11.56 -13.59
CA LYS A 294 12.05 12.32 -14.84
C LYS A 294 10.63 12.85 -14.99
N ARG A 295 9.60 12.11 -14.59
CA ARG A 295 8.20 12.57 -14.60
C ARG A 295 7.96 13.71 -13.61
N ASP A 296 8.52 13.62 -12.43
CA ASP A 296 8.41 14.66 -11.39
C ASP A 296 9.08 15.96 -11.84
N ARG A 297 10.31 15.88 -12.40
CA ARG A 297 10.98 17.03 -13.00
C ARG A 297 10.24 17.63 -14.19
N SER A 298 9.56 16.81 -15.01
CA SER A 298 8.79 17.32 -16.16
C SER A 298 7.46 17.96 -15.75
N SER A 299 6.82 17.49 -14.70
CA SER A 299 5.61 18.11 -14.12
C SER A 299 5.93 19.42 -13.42
N LEU A 300 7.03 19.49 -12.67
CA LEU A 300 7.55 20.73 -12.06
C LEU A 300 7.94 21.77 -13.10
N ARG A 301 8.63 21.38 -14.20
CA ARG A 301 8.94 22.30 -15.30
C ARG A 301 7.68 22.85 -15.99
N ARG A 302 6.65 22.02 -16.22
CA ARG A 302 5.37 22.48 -16.78
C ARG A 302 4.62 23.40 -15.83
N ALA A 303 4.65 23.12 -14.53
CA ALA A 303 4.05 23.99 -13.51
C ALA A 303 4.76 25.35 -13.45
N CYS A 304 6.11 25.37 -13.47
CA CYS A 304 6.89 26.62 -13.51
C CYS A 304 6.68 27.40 -14.83
N GLN A 305 6.55 26.75 -15.98
CA GLN A 305 6.25 27.42 -17.25
C GLN A 305 4.83 28.01 -17.26
N LYS A 306 3.84 27.30 -16.68
CA LYS A 306 2.49 27.84 -16.53
C LYS A 306 2.45 29.08 -15.63
N ALA A 307 3.11 29.01 -14.46
CA ALA A 307 3.22 30.15 -13.55
C ALA A 307 3.98 31.33 -14.15
N GLY A 308 5.01 31.10 -14.95
CA GLY A 308 5.75 32.14 -15.70
C GLY A 308 4.92 32.81 -16.80
N ASN A 309 4.05 32.05 -17.47
CA ASN A 309 3.16 32.60 -18.51
C ASN A 309 1.97 33.41 -17.90
N ASP A 310 1.43 32.99 -16.77
CA ASP A 310 0.39 33.74 -16.06
C ASP A 310 0.92 35.07 -15.50
N SER A 311 2.18 35.11 -15.04
CA SER A 311 2.85 36.33 -14.60
C SER A 311 3.12 37.31 -15.74
N ARG A 312 3.32 36.83 -16.98
CA ARG A 312 3.46 37.69 -18.18
C ARG A 312 2.11 38.20 -18.67
N ARG A 313 1.02 37.43 -18.60
CA ARG A 313 -0.33 37.88 -18.97
C ARG A 313 -0.85 38.94 -18.04
N ASN A 314 -0.60 38.86 -16.73
CA ASN A 314 -1.01 39.87 -15.75
C ASN A 314 -0.24 41.20 -15.86
N ARG A 315 0.96 41.24 -16.49
CA ARG A 315 1.69 42.50 -16.71
C ARG A 315 1.21 43.27 -17.93
N LEU A 316 0.43 42.67 -18.85
CA LEU A 316 -0.08 43.30 -20.04
C LEU A 316 -1.49 43.90 -19.90
N SER A 317 -2.14 43.72 -18.74
CA SER A 317 -3.52 44.14 -18.50
C SER A 317 -3.68 45.33 -17.52
N HIS A 318 -2.60 46.05 -17.18
CA HIS A 318 -2.73 47.30 -16.41
C HIS A 318 -2.74 48.50 -17.36
N PRO A 319 -3.83 49.35 -17.36
CA PRO A 319 -3.85 50.60 -18.11
C PRO A 319 -2.89 51.57 -17.45
N ARG A 320 -2.05 52.21 -18.26
CA ARG A 320 -1.16 53.31 -17.87
C ARG A 320 -2.02 54.47 -17.35
N ALA A 321 -2.06 54.67 -16.05
CA ALA A 321 -2.52 55.95 -15.46
C ALA A 321 -1.46 57.02 -15.72
N ARG A 322 -1.84 58.04 -16.50
CA ARG A 322 -1.05 59.24 -16.68
C ARG A 322 -1.13 60.04 -15.38
N TYR A 323 -0.01 60.20 -14.68
CA TYR A 323 0.12 61.24 -13.66
C TYR A 323 0.94 62.40 -14.20
N SER A 324 0.32 63.57 -14.15
CA SER A 324 0.90 64.88 -14.41
C SER A 324 1.90 65.26 -13.33
N ALA A 325 2.98 65.93 -13.77
CA ALA A 325 4.06 66.45 -12.96
C ALA A 325 3.54 67.56 -12.04
N GLY A 326 3.79 67.41 -10.74
CA GLY A 326 3.67 68.45 -9.72
C GLY A 326 4.97 68.56 -8.93
N SER A 327 5.65 69.67 -9.05
CA SER A 327 6.88 70.04 -8.38
C SER A 327 6.71 70.21 -6.87
N GLY A 328 7.62 69.67 -6.06
CA GLY A 328 7.64 69.91 -4.61
C GLY A 328 8.90 69.39 -3.94
N ARG A 329 9.72 70.27 -3.43
CA ARG A 329 11.05 70.16 -2.85
C ARG A 329 11.15 69.33 -1.57
N THR A 330 12.31 68.72 -1.40
CA THR A 330 13.19 68.50 -0.21
C THR A 330 12.62 67.92 1.07
N HIS A 331 13.20 66.79 1.55
CA HIS A 331 14.10 66.77 2.72
C HIS A 331 14.76 65.37 2.90
N GLN A 332 16.07 65.41 3.08
CA GLN A 332 16.90 64.29 3.55
C GLN A 332 16.52 63.91 4.97
N ARG A 333 16.48 62.61 5.30
CA ARG A 333 16.98 62.09 6.57
C ARG A 333 17.41 60.62 6.43
N ARG A 334 18.62 60.38 6.89
CA ARG A 334 19.30 59.07 7.12
C ARG A 334 18.60 58.31 8.24
N GLY A 335 18.67 57.01 8.22
CA GLY A 335 18.42 56.19 9.42
C GLY A 335 18.19 54.71 9.15
N SER A 336 19.25 53.93 9.29
CA SER A 336 19.39 52.68 10.04
C SER A 336 18.46 51.48 9.80
N GLY A 337 19.12 50.36 9.55
CA GLY A 337 18.79 48.94 9.55
C GLY A 337 17.64 48.47 10.43
N GLY A 338 16.88 47.55 9.86
CA GLY A 338 15.84 46.83 10.57
C GLY A 338 15.74 45.38 10.03
N ARG A 339 16.12 44.48 10.87
CA ARG A 339 15.94 43.01 10.76
C ARG A 339 14.47 42.68 10.57
N TRP A 340 14.18 41.79 9.63
CA TRP A 340 12.84 41.19 9.51
C TRP A 340 12.76 39.96 10.41
N SER A 341 11.91 40.00 11.43
CA SER A 341 11.49 38.87 12.24
C SER A 341 10.18 38.31 11.72
N LEU A 342 10.13 36.99 11.58
CA LEU A 342 8.93 36.23 11.28
C LEU A 342 7.93 36.33 12.45
N CYS A 343 6.75 36.85 12.19
CA CYS A 343 5.63 36.85 13.13
C CYS A 343 4.73 35.65 12.80
N GLY A 344 4.65 34.68 13.73
CA GLY A 344 3.76 33.54 13.62
C GLY A 344 2.34 33.91 14.03
N ASP A 345 1.41 33.47 13.24
CA ASP A 345 -0.02 33.61 13.54
C ASP A 345 -0.56 32.29 14.10
N ARG A 346 -1.03 32.33 15.35
CA ARG A 346 -1.63 31.21 16.06
C ARG A 346 -3.13 31.17 15.75
N GLY A 347 -3.54 30.32 14.83
CA GLY A 347 -4.94 29.99 14.58
C GLY A 347 -5.50 29.04 15.65
N ARG A 348 -6.53 29.48 16.37
CA ARG A 348 -7.28 28.70 17.37
C ARG A 348 -8.05 27.54 16.72
N PHE A 349 -7.81 26.33 17.19
CA PHE A 349 -8.66 25.17 16.89
C PHE A 349 -9.96 25.25 17.69
N LYS A 350 -11.10 25.33 17.02
CA LYS A 350 -12.43 25.09 17.60
C LYS A 350 -12.68 23.57 17.59
N LYS A 351 -13.04 23.02 18.76
CA LYS A 351 -13.55 21.65 18.92
C LYS A 351 -14.87 21.51 18.16
N VAL A 352 -14.94 20.48 17.30
CA VAL A 352 -16.19 20.02 16.66
C VAL A 352 -16.75 18.85 17.48
N PRO A 353 -18.06 18.80 17.76
CA PRO A 353 -18.68 17.71 18.54
C PRO A 353 -18.72 16.40 17.74
N ASN A 354 -18.46 15.30 18.44
CA ASN A 354 -18.64 13.94 17.93
C ASN A 354 -20.13 13.57 18.00
N ASP A 355 -20.85 13.67 16.88
CA ASP A 355 -22.11 12.97 16.70
C ASP A 355 -22.01 12.00 15.54
N ILE A 356 -21.88 10.71 15.88
CA ILE A 356 -21.92 9.58 14.95
C ILE A 356 -23.36 9.05 14.91
N PRO A 357 -24.09 9.15 13.80
CA PRO A 357 -25.40 8.50 13.68
C PRO A 357 -25.23 6.98 13.58
N LYS A 358 -25.90 6.25 14.47
CA LYS A 358 -26.02 4.78 14.44
C LYS A 358 -26.79 4.34 13.19
N ALA A 359 -26.19 3.42 12.44
CA ALA A 359 -26.82 2.77 11.29
C ALA A 359 -28.06 1.95 11.69
N PRO A 360 -29.14 1.93 10.90
CA PRO A 360 -30.37 1.18 11.21
C PRO A 360 -30.13 -0.32 11.11
N ARG A 361 -30.67 -1.06 12.07
CA ARG A 361 -30.72 -2.52 12.10
C ARG A 361 -31.65 -3.01 10.96
N ARG A 362 -31.13 -3.87 10.09
CA ARG A 362 -31.93 -4.58 9.11
C ARG A 362 -32.72 -5.69 9.79
N THR A 363 -34.01 -5.57 9.79
CA THR A 363 -35.02 -6.61 10.08
C THR A 363 -34.94 -7.71 9.03
N ALA A 364 -34.84 -8.95 9.49
CA ALA A 364 -34.88 -10.13 8.64
C ALA A 364 -36.33 -10.34 8.16
N LEU A 365 -36.57 -10.24 6.86
CA LEU A 365 -37.79 -10.75 6.22
C LEU A 365 -37.49 -12.20 5.78
N GLN A 366 -38.13 -13.13 6.47
CA GLN A 366 -38.27 -14.50 6.00
C GLN A 366 -39.35 -14.51 4.90
N THR A 367 -38.98 -14.90 3.70
CA THR A 367 -39.96 -15.29 2.67
C THR A 367 -39.77 -16.78 2.39
N LYS A 368 -40.74 -17.55 2.86
CA LYS A 368 -41.04 -18.92 2.40
C LYS A 368 -41.53 -18.81 0.96
N VAL A 369 -40.98 -19.59 0.06
CA VAL A 369 -41.64 -19.97 -1.20
C VAL A 369 -41.47 -21.47 -1.38
N ARG A 370 -42.58 -22.10 -1.72
CA ARG A 370 -42.80 -23.52 -1.96
C ARG A 370 -41.93 -24.07 -3.07
#